data_3c51646bbc699ef8924d6467c1f7fd30
#
_entry.id   3c51646bbc699ef8924d6467c1f7fd30
#
_cell.length_a   1.000
_cell.length_b   1.000
_cell.length_c   1.000
_cell.angle_alpha   90.00
_cell.angle_beta   90.00
_cell.angle_gamma   90.00
#
_symmetry.space_group_name_H-M   'P 1'
#
loop_
_entity.id
_entity.type
_entity.pdbx_description
1 polymer ?
#
loop_
_entity_poly.entity_id
_entity_poly.type
_entity_poly.pdbx_seq_one_letter_code
_entity_poly.pdbx_strand_id
1 'polypeptide(L)'
;MSRFGWAYVDCEPQGSATGPTGSVQFLTGAGFTSGTADFMFYTSSATGPAGQTYSSNTLALTGTLIVRGIISASHYHIENVAEMDSTGSTSFGNTNDDSHARTGSLSVIRENGTVVLNADNSTETTTVRALKVLYSEVTNTKITASVPNYILGISRTGSVEIALPAASTYGAGAMLVGKDEVTDRGGTHILLTASAGDSIDGSDSYILTGSMPAISLYSNGSNWFVF
;
A
#
# COMPACT_ATOMS: atom_id res chain seq x y z
N MET A 1 1.37 51.83 7.93
CA MET A 1 1.81 51.31 6.65
C MET A 1 2.48 49.96 6.89
N SER A 2 1.89 48.88 6.41
CA SER A 2 2.51 47.55 6.49
C SER A 2 3.72 47.52 5.55
N ARG A 3 4.88 47.31 6.08
CA ARG A 3 6.07 47.02 5.28
C ARG A 3 6.04 45.56 4.90
N PHE A 4 5.67 45.27 3.68
CA PHE A 4 5.97 43.99 3.07
C PHE A 4 7.47 43.85 2.92
N GLY A 5 8.07 42.79 3.44
CA GLY A 5 9.50 42.55 3.31
C GLY A 5 9.87 42.19 1.89
N TRP A 6 10.12 43.16 1.09
CA TRP A 6 10.83 43.00 -0.17
C TRP A 6 12.30 42.82 0.18
N ALA A 7 12.96 41.88 -0.47
CA ALA A 7 14.41 41.86 -0.48
C ALA A 7 14.85 43.14 -1.17
N TYR A 8 15.23 44.15 -0.40
CA TYR A 8 15.75 45.39 -0.92
C TYR A 8 17.17 45.10 -1.40
N VAL A 9 17.37 45.03 -2.71
CA VAL A 9 18.72 45.08 -3.27
C VAL A 9 19.12 46.54 -3.21
N ASP A 10 19.87 46.91 -2.20
CA ASP A 10 20.49 48.21 -2.12
C ASP A 10 21.57 48.27 -3.19
N CYS A 11 21.34 49.08 -4.20
CA CYS A 11 22.30 49.32 -5.30
C CYS A 11 23.37 50.34 -4.95
N GLU A 12 23.51 50.75 -3.70
CA GLU A 12 24.61 51.58 -3.24
C GLU A 12 25.93 50.79 -3.27
N PRO A 13 27.06 51.38 -3.70
CA PRO A 13 28.29 50.63 -3.94
C PRO A 13 29.01 50.08 -2.70
N GLN A 14 28.38 50.08 -1.57
CA GLN A 14 28.94 49.55 -0.29
C GLN A 14 28.50 48.14 0.07
N GLY A 15 27.70 47.50 -0.74
CA GLY A 15 27.21 46.14 -0.44
C GLY A 15 27.39 45.20 -1.63
N SER A 16 28.61 44.97 -2.10
CA SER A 16 28.83 43.91 -3.10
C SER A 16 28.45 42.54 -2.46
N ALA A 17 27.56 41.82 -3.12
CA ALA A 17 27.27 40.43 -2.75
C ALA A 17 28.61 39.67 -2.67
N THR A 18 28.84 38.98 -1.57
CA THR A 18 30.04 38.19 -1.34
C THR A 18 29.73 36.70 -1.47
N GLY A 19 30.73 35.89 -1.81
CA GLY A 19 30.61 34.46 -2.01
C GLY A 19 30.69 34.06 -3.48
N PRO A 20 30.60 32.74 -3.78
CA PRO A 20 30.70 32.25 -5.16
C PRO A 20 29.54 32.73 -6.04
N THR A 21 29.81 32.91 -7.33
CA THR A 21 28.77 33.25 -8.31
C THR A 21 27.65 32.18 -8.29
N GLY A 22 26.39 32.63 -8.16
CA GLY A 22 25.23 31.75 -8.04
C GLY A 22 24.87 31.40 -6.61
N SER A 23 25.64 31.82 -5.59
CA SER A 23 25.26 31.57 -4.19
C SER A 23 24.00 32.36 -3.80
N VAL A 24 23.10 31.70 -3.03
CA VAL A 24 21.98 32.40 -2.42
C VAL A 24 22.50 33.32 -1.32
N GLN A 25 22.13 34.59 -1.40
CA GLN A 25 22.59 35.62 -0.47
C GLN A 25 21.72 35.61 0.80
N PHE A 26 22.35 35.73 1.94
CA PHE A 26 21.69 35.91 3.25
C PHE A 26 22.32 37.11 4.00
N LEU A 27 21.50 37.76 4.82
CA LEU A 27 21.94 38.89 5.61
C LEU A 27 22.80 38.42 6.79
N THR A 28 24.01 38.93 6.92
CA THR A 28 24.85 38.72 8.11
C THR A 28 24.51 39.75 9.18
N GLY A 29 24.87 39.45 10.44
CA GLY A 29 24.57 40.30 11.59
C GLY A 29 25.13 41.76 11.53
N ALA A 30 25.99 42.06 10.58
CA ALA A 30 26.59 43.41 10.36
C ALA A 30 25.90 44.21 9.24
N GLY A 31 24.76 43.73 8.72
CA GLY A 31 24.06 44.41 7.63
C GLY A 31 24.61 44.14 6.23
N PHE A 32 25.60 43.27 6.12
CA PHE A 32 26.16 42.84 4.83
C PHE A 32 25.51 41.57 4.33
N THR A 33 25.43 41.42 3.01
CA THR A 33 25.00 40.14 2.41
C THR A 33 26.20 39.22 2.21
N SER A 34 26.01 37.95 2.43
CA SER A 34 27.00 36.88 2.20
C SER A 34 26.36 35.69 1.52
N GLY A 35 27.13 34.98 0.72
CA GLY A 35 26.71 33.72 0.11
C GLY A 35 27.70 32.60 0.46
N THR A 36 27.27 31.38 0.38
CA THR A 36 28.07 30.17 0.59
C THR A 36 28.00 29.26 -0.61
N ALA A 37 29.05 28.45 -0.83
CA ALA A 37 29.03 27.38 -1.81
C ALA A 37 28.07 26.26 -1.47
N ASP A 38 27.58 26.19 -0.23
CA ASP A 38 26.68 25.17 0.22
C ASP A 38 25.19 25.44 -0.13
N PHE A 39 24.86 26.67 -0.56
CA PHE A 39 23.52 27.05 -0.97
C PHE A 39 23.55 27.85 -2.26
N MET A 40 23.34 27.14 -3.38
CA MET A 40 23.60 27.65 -4.72
C MET A 40 22.37 27.57 -5.62
N PHE A 41 22.18 28.56 -6.49
CA PHE A 41 21.24 28.50 -7.60
C PHE A 41 21.99 28.48 -8.93
N TYR A 42 21.86 27.40 -9.68
CA TYR A 42 22.48 27.20 -10.98
C TYR A 42 21.51 27.59 -12.10
N THR A 43 21.81 28.67 -12.82
CA THR A 43 21.01 29.12 -13.98
C THR A 43 21.33 28.36 -15.26
N SER A 44 22.48 27.69 -15.32
CA SER A 44 22.91 26.81 -16.39
C SER A 44 23.51 25.53 -15.81
N SER A 45 23.66 24.47 -16.63
CA SER A 45 24.35 23.26 -16.19
C SER A 45 25.75 23.57 -15.67
N ALA A 46 26.09 23.05 -14.50
CA ALA A 46 27.37 23.27 -13.84
C ALA A 46 27.77 22.06 -13.00
N THR A 47 29.05 21.94 -12.68
CA THR A 47 29.58 20.97 -11.73
C THR A 47 29.65 21.62 -10.35
N GLY A 48 29.00 20.99 -9.37
CA GLY A 48 29.00 21.46 -7.99
C GLY A 48 30.30 21.14 -7.25
N PRO A 49 30.46 21.66 -6.01
CA PRO A 49 31.70 21.54 -5.22
C PRO A 49 32.12 20.09 -4.93
N ALA A 50 31.19 19.17 -4.83
CA ALA A 50 31.44 17.73 -4.61
C ALA A 50 31.54 16.93 -5.92
N GLY A 51 31.63 17.55 -7.06
CA GLY A 51 31.79 16.91 -8.37
C GLY A 51 30.49 16.43 -9.04
N GLN A 52 29.33 16.65 -8.42
CA GLN A 52 28.03 16.34 -9.01
C GLN A 52 27.66 17.35 -10.10
N THR A 53 26.98 16.89 -11.15
CA THR A 53 26.47 17.75 -12.22
C THR A 53 25.04 18.18 -11.94
N TYR A 54 24.79 19.48 -11.96
CA TYR A 54 23.46 20.08 -11.82
C TYR A 54 22.95 20.56 -13.19
N SER A 55 21.66 20.36 -13.42
CA SER A 55 20.98 20.95 -14.57
C SER A 55 20.72 22.42 -14.38
N SER A 56 20.35 23.15 -15.44
CA SER A 56 19.89 24.53 -15.35
C SER A 56 18.65 24.65 -14.44
N ASN A 57 18.52 25.81 -13.78
CA ASN A 57 17.44 26.12 -12.83
C ASN A 57 17.37 25.17 -11.61
N THR A 58 18.54 24.76 -11.12
CA THR A 58 18.64 23.90 -9.94
C THR A 58 19.03 24.72 -8.71
N LEU A 59 18.25 24.59 -7.64
CA LEU A 59 18.64 25.04 -6.29
C LEU A 59 19.30 23.86 -5.56
N ALA A 60 20.57 24.01 -5.20
CA ALA A 60 21.34 23.00 -4.49
C ALA A 60 21.68 23.45 -3.08
N LEU A 61 21.41 22.58 -2.11
CA LEU A 61 21.82 22.73 -0.72
C LEU A 61 22.75 21.56 -0.36
N THR A 62 23.98 21.89 0.03
CA THR A 62 24.92 20.91 0.60
C THR A 62 24.85 21.01 2.12
N GLY A 63 24.23 20.02 2.77
CA GLY A 63 24.01 20.04 4.22
C GLY A 63 22.62 19.58 4.61
N THR A 64 22.14 20.04 5.75
CA THR A 64 20.83 19.63 6.31
C THR A 64 19.76 20.67 6.01
N LEU A 65 18.62 20.23 5.46
CA LEU A 65 17.39 21.01 5.34
C LEU A 65 16.40 20.60 6.43
N ILE A 66 16.03 21.53 7.31
CA ILE A 66 14.97 21.33 8.30
C ILE A 66 13.72 22.07 7.85
N VAL A 67 12.65 21.35 7.57
CA VAL A 67 11.34 21.91 7.21
C VAL A 67 10.34 21.61 8.32
N ARG A 68 9.80 22.67 8.94
CA ARG A 68 8.75 22.58 9.96
C ARG A 68 7.35 22.79 9.37
N GLY A 69 7.10 22.24 8.22
CA GLY A 69 5.87 22.41 7.46
C GLY A 69 5.73 21.33 6.41
N ILE A 70 5.17 21.69 5.28
CA ILE A 70 4.90 20.78 4.16
C ILE A 70 5.95 20.98 3.07
N ILE A 71 6.50 19.89 2.52
CA ILE A 71 7.21 19.90 1.25
C ILE A 71 6.21 19.42 0.19
N SER A 72 5.89 20.29 -0.78
CA SER A 72 5.06 19.94 -1.93
C SER A 72 5.95 19.89 -3.16
N ALA A 73 6.03 18.76 -3.81
CA ALA A 73 6.79 18.55 -5.03
C ALA A 73 6.03 17.64 -5.99
N SER A 74 6.12 17.90 -7.28
CA SER A 74 5.55 17.02 -8.31
C SER A 74 6.35 15.73 -8.47
N HIS A 75 7.64 15.75 -8.08
CA HIS A 75 8.51 14.58 -8.07
C HIS A 75 9.44 14.66 -6.84
N TYR A 76 9.58 13.55 -6.13
CA TYR A 76 10.46 13.43 -4.98
C TYR A 76 11.40 12.23 -5.19
N HIS A 77 12.71 12.50 -5.32
CA HIS A 77 13.74 11.50 -5.54
C HIS A 77 14.66 11.39 -4.32
N ILE A 78 14.86 10.17 -3.84
CA ILE A 78 15.75 9.84 -2.72
C ILE A 78 16.74 8.79 -3.21
N GLU A 79 18.03 9.14 -3.21
CA GLU A 79 19.07 8.25 -3.73
C GLU A 79 19.53 7.19 -2.74
N ASN A 80 19.47 7.46 -1.45
CA ASN A 80 20.02 6.57 -0.41
C ASN A 80 18.98 6.09 0.58
N VAL A 81 19.02 6.55 1.82
CA VAL A 81 18.16 6.09 2.91
C VAL A 81 17.15 7.15 3.28
N ALA A 82 15.87 6.76 3.33
CA ALA A 82 14.84 7.54 3.99
C ALA A 82 14.48 6.85 5.31
N GLU A 83 14.72 7.52 6.41
CA GLU A 83 14.21 7.16 7.73
C GLU A 83 13.01 8.05 8.04
N MET A 84 11.85 7.43 8.30
CA MET A 84 10.65 8.13 8.72
C MET A 84 10.38 7.78 10.18
N ASP A 85 10.92 8.59 11.07
CA ASP A 85 10.63 8.51 12.50
C ASP A 85 9.34 9.27 12.78
N SER A 86 8.21 8.60 12.66
CA SER A 86 6.92 9.20 12.91
C SER A 86 6.04 8.31 13.78
N THR A 87 5.34 8.93 14.69
CA THR A 87 4.29 8.30 15.51
C THR A 87 2.96 8.19 14.79
N GLY A 88 2.88 8.65 13.55
CA GLY A 88 1.68 8.67 12.71
C GLY A 88 1.63 7.57 11.66
N SER A 89 0.62 7.64 10.81
CA SER A 89 0.45 6.75 9.66
C SER A 89 1.11 7.35 8.42
N THR A 90 1.72 6.49 7.59
CA THR A 90 2.20 6.86 6.26
C THR A 90 1.18 6.39 5.23
N SER A 91 0.73 7.30 4.35
CA SER A 91 -0.19 6.99 3.27
C SER A 91 0.49 7.21 1.93
N PHE A 92 0.34 6.24 1.02
CA PHE A 92 0.79 6.32 -0.36
C PHE A 92 -0.43 6.21 -1.27
N GLY A 93 -0.63 7.21 -2.14
CA GLY A 93 -1.79 7.29 -3.02
C GLY A 93 -3.05 7.82 -2.36
N ASN A 94 -4.00 8.27 -3.18
CA ASN A 94 -5.30 8.82 -2.75
C ASN A 94 -6.47 8.33 -3.63
N THR A 95 -6.20 7.57 -4.68
CA THR A 95 -7.17 7.03 -5.64
C THR A 95 -6.91 5.53 -5.89
N ASN A 96 -7.90 4.83 -6.47
CA ASN A 96 -7.82 3.37 -6.68
C ASN A 96 -6.85 2.96 -7.80
N ASP A 97 -6.36 3.90 -8.60
CA ASP A 97 -5.39 3.70 -9.68
C ASP A 97 -3.94 3.94 -9.24
N ASP A 98 -3.75 4.39 -8.00
CA ASP A 98 -2.41 4.55 -7.43
C ASP A 98 -1.75 3.19 -7.18
N SER A 99 -0.48 3.10 -7.51
CA SER A 99 0.33 1.91 -7.27
C SER A 99 1.60 2.23 -6.49
N HIS A 100 1.99 1.32 -5.61
CA HIS A 100 3.26 1.36 -4.92
C HIS A 100 4.14 0.22 -5.41
N ALA A 101 5.00 0.50 -6.39
CA ALA A 101 5.94 -0.49 -6.92
C ALA A 101 7.25 -0.49 -6.11
N ARG A 102 7.74 -1.66 -5.79
CA ARG A 102 8.99 -1.86 -5.07
C ARG A 102 9.84 -2.94 -5.74
N THR A 103 11.12 -2.64 -5.97
CA THR A 103 12.11 -3.63 -6.37
C THR A 103 12.85 -4.10 -5.12
N GLY A 104 13.02 -5.42 -4.97
CA GLY A 104 13.61 -6.03 -3.79
C GLY A 104 12.59 -6.49 -2.75
N SER A 105 13.07 -7.04 -1.64
CA SER A 105 12.23 -7.61 -0.59
C SER A 105 11.52 -6.54 0.24
N LEU A 106 10.32 -6.86 0.74
CA LEU A 106 9.55 -6.05 1.67
C LEU A 106 9.31 -6.83 2.96
N SER A 107 9.69 -6.24 4.09
CA SER A 107 9.41 -6.83 5.39
C SER A 107 8.60 -5.87 6.27
N VAL A 108 7.58 -6.41 6.94
CA VAL A 108 6.88 -5.76 8.04
C VAL A 108 7.33 -6.41 9.33
N ILE A 109 7.95 -5.62 10.20
CA ILE A 109 8.63 -6.09 11.40
C ILE A 109 8.01 -5.39 12.62
N ARG A 110 7.78 -6.14 13.70
CA ARG A 110 7.37 -5.58 14.99
C ARG A 110 8.56 -4.97 15.72
N GLU A 111 8.30 -4.11 16.70
CA GLU A 111 9.32 -3.46 17.53
C GLU A 111 10.33 -4.45 18.15
N ASN A 112 9.89 -5.66 18.49
CA ASN A 112 10.73 -6.73 19.05
C ASN A 112 11.52 -7.52 17.98
N GLY A 113 11.60 -7.04 16.74
CA GLY A 113 12.32 -7.70 15.64
C GLY A 113 11.57 -8.88 14.98
N THR A 114 10.35 -9.21 15.42
CA THR A 114 9.59 -10.32 14.84
C THR A 114 9.04 -9.91 13.46
N VAL A 115 9.39 -10.66 12.43
CA VAL A 115 8.83 -10.51 11.07
C VAL A 115 7.39 -11.01 11.05
N VAL A 116 6.46 -10.18 10.59
CA VAL A 116 5.02 -10.49 10.46
C VAL A 116 4.65 -10.81 9.01
N LEU A 117 5.18 -10.03 8.08
CA LEU A 117 5.06 -10.23 6.65
C LEU A 117 6.43 -10.08 6.01
N ASN A 118 6.81 -10.98 5.14
CA ASN A 118 8.02 -10.88 4.34
C ASN A 118 7.70 -11.32 2.91
N ALA A 119 7.79 -10.40 1.96
CA ALA A 119 7.85 -10.72 0.54
C ALA A 119 9.33 -10.75 0.15
N ASP A 120 9.86 -11.95 -0.04
CA ASP A 120 11.27 -12.17 -0.36
C ASP A 120 11.46 -12.33 -1.87
N ASN A 121 12.13 -11.35 -2.46
CA ASN A 121 12.37 -11.33 -3.90
C ASN A 121 13.45 -12.37 -4.33
N SER A 122 14.30 -12.83 -3.42
CA SER A 122 15.33 -13.80 -3.76
C SER A 122 14.81 -15.24 -3.87
N THR A 123 13.76 -15.55 -3.11
CA THR A 123 13.12 -16.87 -3.08
C THR A 123 11.75 -16.88 -3.77
N GLU A 124 11.29 -15.73 -4.26
CA GLU A 124 9.96 -15.54 -4.87
C GLU A 124 8.81 -15.99 -3.97
N THR A 125 8.99 -15.84 -2.65
CA THR A 125 8.01 -16.29 -1.65
C THR A 125 7.48 -15.16 -0.81
N THR A 126 6.24 -15.29 -0.37
CA THR A 126 5.65 -14.42 0.65
C THR A 126 5.37 -15.23 1.91
N THR A 127 5.99 -14.86 3.01
CA THR A 127 5.75 -15.46 4.33
C THR A 127 4.86 -14.56 5.16
N VAL A 128 3.76 -15.10 5.65
CA VAL A 128 2.85 -14.45 6.59
C VAL A 128 2.82 -15.27 7.87
N ARG A 129 3.16 -14.67 9.01
CA ARG A 129 3.24 -15.39 10.29
C ARG A 129 1.89 -15.90 10.78
N ALA A 130 0.84 -15.10 10.62
CA ALA A 130 -0.54 -15.48 10.91
C ALA A 130 -1.47 -14.75 9.96
N LEU A 131 -2.34 -15.51 9.30
CA LEU A 131 -3.35 -14.96 8.40
C LEU A 131 -4.71 -15.07 9.07
N LYS A 132 -5.37 -13.92 9.29
CA LYS A 132 -6.78 -13.87 9.65
C LYS A 132 -7.57 -13.54 8.39
N VAL A 133 -8.34 -14.51 7.92
CA VAL A 133 -9.21 -14.35 6.74
C VAL A 133 -10.61 -13.91 7.17
N LEU A 134 -11.38 -13.39 6.22
CA LEU A 134 -12.74 -12.96 6.49
C LEU A 134 -13.64 -14.19 6.77
N TYR A 135 -14.34 -14.11 7.88
CA TYR A 135 -15.35 -15.09 8.32
C TYR A 135 -16.75 -14.48 8.25
N SER A 136 -17.70 -15.23 7.74
CA SER A 136 -19.11 -14.86 7.77
C SER A 136 -19.94 -15.99 8.37
N GLU A 137 -20.77 -15.65 9.33
CA GLU A 137 -21.73 -16.58 9.93
C GLU A 137 -22.99 -16.69 9.05
N VAL A 138 -23.40 -17.93 8.76
CA VAL A 138 -24.61 -18.23 7.99
C VAL A 138 -25.72 -18.66 8.92
N THR A 139 -26.67 -17.77 9.15
CA THR A 139 -27.86 -17.98 10.01
C THR A 139 -29.16 -18.11 9.22
N ASN A 140 -29.16 -17.87 7.93
CA ASN A 140 -30.31 -17.93 7.04
C ASN A 140 -30.42 -19.29 6.35
N THR A 141 -31.64 -19.65 5.90
CA THR A 141 -31.90 -20.88 5.13
C THR A 141 -31.31 -20.84 3.72
N LYS A 142 -31.15 -19.65 3.17
CA LYS A 142 -30.58 -19.42 1.85
C LYS A 142 -29.73 -18.16 1.87
N ILE A 143 -28.53 -18.24 1.34
CA ILE A 143 -27.62 -17.10 1.13
C ILE A 143 -26.98 -17.19 -0.24
N THR A 144 -26.49 -16.06 -0.73
CA THR A 144 -25.50 -16.01 -1.82
C THR A 144 -24.14 -15.67 -1.19
N ALA A 145 -23.13 -16.52 -1.40
CA ALA A 145 -21.78 -16.24 -0.96
C ALA A 145 -21.26 -14.96 -1.64
N SER A 146 -20.61 -14.08 -0.89
CA SER A 146 -20.03 -12.86 -1.43
C SER A 146 -18.53 -12.99 -1.62
N VAL A 147 -17.98 -12.27 -2.60
CA VAL A 147 -16.56 -12.31 -2.98
C VAL A 147 -15.58 -12.14 -1.80
N PRO A 148 -15.79 -11.25 -0.82
CA PRO A 148 -14.85 -11.11 0.28
C PRO A 148 -14.90 -12.21 1.33
N ASN A 149 -15.90 -13.12 1.29
CA ASN A 149 -16.05 -14.16 2.32
C ASN A 149 -15.19 -15.39 2.01
N TYR A 150 -14.11 -15.56 2.76
CA TYR A 150 -13.24 -16.73 2.61
C TYR A 150 -13.77 -17.94 3.40
N ILE A 151 -14.29 -17.72 4.62
CA ILE A 151 -14.86 -18.78 5.47
C ILE A 151 -16.32 -18.48 5.74
N LEU A 152 -17.19 -19.45 5.43
CA LEU A 152 -18.60 -19.46 5.80
C LEU A 152 -18.79 -20.46 6.92
N GLY A 153 -19.11 -19.98 8.13
CA GLY A 153 -19.49 -20.80 9.27
C GLY A 153 -21.00 -20.97 9.30
N ILE A 154 -21.50 -22.18 9.07
CA ILE A 154 -22.94 -22.46 8.98
C ILE A 154 -23.45 -22.85 10.36
N SER A 155 -23.98 -21.87 11.11
CA SER A 155 -24.51 -22.07 12.47
C SER A 155 -26.02 -22.36 12.51
N ARG A 156 -26.71 -22.18 11.38
CA ARG A 156 -28.15 -22.47 11.29
C ARG A 156 -28.43 -23.99 11.32
N THR A 157 -29.37 -24.41 12.17
CA THR A 157 -29.95 -25.76 12.15
C THR A 157 -30.93 -25.95 10.98
N GLY A 158 -31.13 -27.18 10.53
CA GLY A 158 -31.98 -27.50 9.39
C GLY A 158 -31.24 -27.35 8.05
N SER A 159 -31.98 -27.49 6.96
CA SER A 159 -31.39 -27.34 5.60
C SER A 159 -30.97 -25.91 5.32
N VAL A 160 -29.82 -25.78 4.68
CA VAL A 160 -29.25 -24.49 4.24
C VAL A 160 -28.85 -24.58 2.77
N GLU A 161 -29.19 -23.60 1.99
CA GLU A 161 -28.74 -23.44 0.60
C GLU A 161 -27.74 -22.27 0.51
N ILE A 162 -26.58 -22.56 -0.06
CA ILE A 162 -25.53 -21.57 -0.34
C ILE A 162 -25.36 -21.47 -1.85
N ALA A 163 -25.87 -20.40 -2.43
CA ALA A 163 -25.63 -20.08 -3.83
C ALA A 163 -24.22 -19.51 -3.98
N LEU A 164 -23.39 -20.13 -4.79
CA LEU A 164 -22.09 -19.60 -5.16
C LEU A 164 -22.27 -18.47 -6.20
N PRO A 165 -21.52 -17.41 -6.14
CA PRO A 165 -21.52 -16.42 -7.21
C PRO A 165 -20.84 -17.00 -8.46
N ALA A 166 -20.99 -16.34 -9.60
CA ALA A 166 -20.29 -16.76 -10.81
C ALA A 166 -18.78 -16.85 -10.55
N ALA A 167 -18.15 -17.94 -10.97
CA ALA A 167 -16.72 -18.17 -10.80
C ALA A 167 -15.88 -17.05 -11.42
N SER A 168 -16.37 -16.44 -12.52
CA SER A 168 -15.77 -15.28 -13.15
C SER A 168 -15.76 -14.03 -12.25
N THR A 169 -16.72 -13.89 -11.34
CA THR A 169 -16.77 -12.77 -10.37
C THR A 169 -15.71 -12.92 -9.27
N TYR A 170 -15.44 -14.15 -8.86
CA TYR A 170 -14.35 -14.46 -7.91
C TYR A 170 -12.97 -14.39 -8.58
N GLY A 171 -12.90 -14.76 -9.85
CA GLY A 171 -11.65 -14.90 -10.61
C GLY A 171 -10.92 -16.21 -10.33
N ALA A 172 -9.93 -16.51 -11.17
CA ALA A 172 -9.11 -17.71 -11.03
C ALA A 172 -8.22 -17.64 -9.77
N GLY A 173 -8.15 -18.75 -9.03
CA GLY A 173 -7.38 -18.86 -7.79
C GLY A 173 -8.08 -18.36 -6.52
N ALA A 174 -9.29 -17.81 -6.63
CA ALA A 174 -10.09 -17.47 -5.46
C ALA A 174 -10.54 -18.72 -4.72
N MET A 175 -10.58 -18.65 -3.38
CA MET A 175 -10.88 -19.78 -2.50
C MET A 175 -12.05 -19.44 -1.60
N LEU A 176 -12.86 -20.47 -1.26
CA LEU A 176 -13.97 -20.41 -0.34
C LEU A 176 -13.99 -21.68 0.52
N VAL A 177 -14.18 -21.51 1.81
CA VAL A 177 -14.34 -22.63 2.76
C VAL A 177 -15.72 -22.55 3.38
N GLY A 178 -16.51 -23.61 3.28
CA GLY A 178 -17.76 -23.77 3.99
C GLY A 178 -17.60 -24.79 5.13
N LYS A 179 -17.97 -24.43 6.35
CA LYS A 179 -17.90 -25.30 7.52
C LYS A 179 -19.25 -25.35 8.22
N ASP A 180 -19.78 -26.57 8.38
CA ASP A 180 -20.92 -26.80 9.28
C ASP A 180 -20.45 -26.68 10.74
N GLU A 181 -21.04 -25.75 11.48
CA GLU A 181 -20.77 -25.54 12.91
C GLU A 181 -21.85 -26.11 13.81
N VAL A 182 -22.84 -26.79 13.22
CA VAL A 182 -23.92 -27.48 13.97
C VAL A 182 -23.52 -28.92 14.19
N THR A 183 -23.51 -29.35 15.45
CA THR A 183 -23.12 -30.71 15.86
C THR A 183 -24.08 -31.79 15.40
N ASP A 184 -25.40 -31.49 15.32
CA ASP A 184 -26.44 -32.38 14.84
C ASP A 184 -27.49 -31.63 14.01
N ARG A 185 -27.58 -31.99 12.72
CA ARG A 185 -28.56 -31.44 11.78
C ARG A 185 -29.85 -32.25 11.68
N GLY A 186 -30.03 -33.32 12.46
CA GLY A 186 -31.26 -34.11 12.41
C GLY A 186 -31.58 -34.72 11.04
N GLY A 187 -30.55 -35.06 10.25
CA GLY A 187 -30.71 -35.62 8.89
C GLY A 187 -30.93 -34.60 7.79
N THR A 188 -30.87 -33.28 8.10
CA THR A 188 -30.88 -32.22 7.08
C THR A 188 -29.47 -32.01 6.53
N HIS A 189 -29.34 -31.27 5.42
CA HIS A 189 -28.08 -31.09 4.73
C HIS A 189 -27.83 -29.63 4.31
N ILE A 190 -26.59 -29.33 3.94
CA ILE A 190 -26.20 -28.08 3.32
C ILE A 190 -26.04 -28.34 1.83
N LEU A 191 -26.74 -27.56 1.02
CA LEU A 191 -26.70 -27.61 -0.43
C LEU A 191 -25.88 -26.40 -0.93
N LEU A 192 -24.83 -26.64 -1.69
CA LEU A 192 -24.16 -25.62 -2.47
C LEU A 192 -24.71 -25.67 -3.91
N THR A 193 -25.05 -24.53 -4.47
CA THR A 193 -25.53 -24.41 -5.86
C THR A 193 -24.58 -23.50 -6.65
N ALA A 194 -24.16 -23.94 -7.82
CA ALA A 194 -23.39 -23.11 -8.73
C ALA A 194 -24.27 -21.99 -9.31
N SER A 195 -23.64 -20.92 -9.78
CA SER A 195 -24.30 -19.90 -10.58
C SER A 195 -24.70 -20.48 -11.95
N ALA A 196 -25.73 -19.89 -12.59
CA ALA A 196 -26.19 -20.34 -13.89
C ALA A 196 -25.03 -20.30 -14.93
N GLY A 197 -24.75 -21.44 -15.52
CA GLY A 197 -23.66 -21.62 -16.50
C GLY A 197 -22.34 -22.11 -15.92
N ASP A 198 -22.20 -22.11 -14.58
CA ASP A 198 -21.03 -22.66 -13.89
C ASP A 198 -21.33 -24.08 -13.36
N SER A 199 -20.32 -24.76 -12.85
CA SER A 199 -20.44 -26.05 -12.17
C SER A 199 -19.55 -26.13 -10.94
N ILE A 200 -19.85 -27.10 -10.05
CA ILE A 200 -18.99 -27.53 -8.94
C ILE A 200 -18.55 -28.97 -9.31
N ASP A 201 -17.29 -29.17 -9.64
CA ASP A 201 -16.76 -30.45 -10.16
C ASP A 201 -17.61 -31.06 -11.30
N GLY A 202 -18.12 -30.20 -12.20
CA GLY A 202 -18.96 -30.61 -13.32
C GLY A 202 -20.44 -30.83 -12.98
N SER A 203 -20.89 -30.58 -11.76
CA SER A 203 -22.28 -30.67 -11.32
C SER A 203 -22.85 -29.29 -10.96
N ASP A 204 -24.18 -29.11 -11.13
CA ASP A 204 -24.84 -27.82 -10.80
C ASP A 204 -24.90 -27.58 -9.30
N SER A 205 -24.72 -28.62 -8.48
CA SER A 205 -24.81 -28.54 -7.04
C SER A 205 -23.93 -29.56 -6.33
N TYR A 206 -23.65 -29.30 -5.05
CA TYR A 206 -22.91 -30.17 -4.17
C TYR A 206 -23.59 -30.24 -2.80
N ILE A 207 -23.81 -31.45 -2.28
CA ILE A 207 -24.46 -31.66 -0.98
C ILE A 207 -23.41 -32.06 0.06
N LEU A 208 -23.34 -31.29 1.14
CA LEU A 208 -22.54 -31.63 2.31
C LEU A 208 -23.35 -32.48 3.27
N THR A 209 -22.87 -33.69 3.54
CA THR A 209 -23.50 -34.65 4.44
C THR A 209 -22.50 -35.11 5.51
N GLY A 210 -23.04 -35.65 6.60
CA GLY A 210 -22.24 -36.15 7.73
C GLY A 210 -22.30 -35.24 8.95
N SER A 211 -21.47 -35.52 9.93
CA SER A 211 -21.39 -34.73 11.16
C SER A 211 -20.41 -33.61 10.98
N MET A 212 -20.86 -32.35 11.09
CA MET A 212 -20.05 -31.14 10.96
C MET A 212 -19.17 -31.14 9.69
N PRO A 213 -19.74 -31.38 8.50
CA PRO A 213 -18.92 -31.43 7.28
C PRO A 213 -18.29 -30.10 6.94
N ALA A 214 -17.22 -30.13 6.17
CA ALA A 214 -16.59 -28.99 5.61
C ALA A 214 -16.30 -29.21 4.12
N ILE A 215 -16.19 -28.13 3.38
CA ILE A 215 -15.78 -28.14 1.98
C ILE A 215 -14.81 -26.98 1.73
N SER A 216 -13.78 -27.24 0.96
CA SER A 216 -12.91 -26.22 0.41
C SER A 216 -13.11 -26.17 -1.10
N LEU A 217 -13.31 -24.98 -1.63
CA LEU A 217 -13.56 -24.74 -3.04
C LEU A 217 -12.54 -23.74 -3.58
N TYR A 218 -12.14 -23.91 -4.83
CA TYR A 218 -11.44 -22.85 -5.57
C TYR A 218 -12.13 -22.60 -6.92
N SER A 219 -11.97 -21.39 -7.41
CA SER A 219 -12.42 -20.99 -8.76
C SER A 219 -11.27 -21.04 -9.77
N ASN A 220 -11.52 -21.55 -10.96
CA ASN A 220 -10.60 -21.39 -12.11
C ASN A 220 -10.96 -20.20 -13.01
N GLY A 221 -11.92 -19.37 -12.58
CA GLY A 221 -12.47 -18.26 -13.36
C GLY A 221 -13.69 -18.62 -14.22
N SER A 222 -14.04 -19.91 -14.36
CA SER A 222 -15.20 -20.39 -15.12
C SER A 222 -16.07 -21.36 -14.32
N ASN A 223 -15.45 -22.13 -13.44
CA ASN A 223 -16.13 -23.13 -12.62
C ASN A 223 -15.50 -23.21 -11.24
N TRP A 224 -16.22 -23.87 -10.33
CA TRP A 224 -15.77 -24.18 -8.98
C TRP A 224 -15.29 -25.63 -8.89
N PHE A 225 -14.26 -25.87 -8.09
CA PHE A 225 -13.67 -27.17 -7.86
C PHE A 225 -13.49 -27.43 -6.36
N VAL A 226 -13.75 -28.66 -5.94
CA VAL A 226 -13.49 -29.13 -4.57
C VAL A 226 -12.04 -29.58 -4.44
N PHE A 227 -11.38 -29.26 -3.33
CA PHE A 227 -10.01 -29.70 -3.03
C PHE A 227 -9.79 -30.01 -1.56
#